data_b465757e99ebadec3f098d6a4dd89219
#
_entry.id   b465757e99ebadec3f098d6a4dd89219
#
_cell.length_a   1.000
_cell.length_b   1.000
_cell.length_c   1.000
_cell.angle_alpha   90.00
_cell.angle_beta   90.00
_cell.angle_gamma   90.00
#
_symmetry.space_group_name_H-M   'P 1'
#
loop_
_entity.id
_entity.type
_entity.pdbx_description
1 polymer ?
#
loop_
_entity_poly.entity_id
_entity_poly.type
_entity_poly.pdbx_seq_one_letter_code
_entity_poly.pdbx_strand_id
1 'polypeptide(L)'
;MKHLLALLPLSLGLIALTPANLPLERLEISQLGTSTGYDERLPKDKKTLLQAIDHSLRYLNSSAAIRAYQNYPIPEITRQRVQRSLVRFRQLVQNSPTPAALQKAVKKEFIWYRSLGNDSQGNVKFTGYFEPIYQASRQKNAEYKYPLYRQPTNFSRWSKPHPARVELEGKDGLLGENSRLAGYELVWLKDRLEAYLVHVQGSAKLRLPNGQIMSIGFDGNTEHPYTSLGKEMIADGIFPAEGLTLPMVLDFLRSNPEQLKNYIPRNNRFIFFRETHGAPPTGSIGVPVLPERSIATDKSIFPPGALAVIETEIPQGNLNKKLVSRYVLDQDTGSAIKGTGRVDIFMGTGKNAGERAGLINTPGQLYYLLLRE
;
A
#
# COMPACT_ATOMS: atom_id res chain seq x y z
N MET A 1 10.25 79.39 -8.59
CA MET A 1 9.97 78.27 -7.66
C MET A 1 10.15 76.99 -8.45
N LYS A 2 11.24 76.22 -8.13
CA LYS A 2 11.64 75.03 -8.85
C LYS A 2 11.07 73.83 -8.08
N HIS A 3 10.22 73.02 -8.74
CA HIS A 3 9.74 71.75 -8.20
C HIS A 3 10.75 70.63 -8.48
N LEU A 4 11.30 70.09 -7.40
CA LEU A 4 12.16 68.92 -7.45
C LEU A 4 11.27 67.67 -7.37
N LEU A 5 11.22 66.88 -8.46
CA LEU A 5 10.65 65.52 -8.47
C LEU A 5 11.66 64.56 -7.88
N ALA A 6 11.34 63.94 -6.77
CA ALA A 6 12.13 62.83 -6.21
C ALA A 6 11.68 61.51 -6.87
N LEU A 7 12.59 60.86 -7.60
CA LEU A 7 12.43 59.51 -8.08
C LEU A 7 12.76 58.50 -6.96
N LEU A 8 11.73 57.78 -6.49
CA LEU A 8 11.91 56.61 -5.64
C LEU A 8 12.34 55.38 -6.49
N PRO A 9 13.37 54.65 -6.12
CA PRO A 9 13.72 53.42 -6.78
C PRO A 9 12.75 52.30 -6.36
N LEU A 10 12.04 51.71 -7.36
CA LEU A 10 11.30 50.47 -7.19
C LEU A 10 12.31 49.33 -7.02
N SER A 11 12.53 48.89 -5.78
CA SER A 11 13.23 47.62 -5.53
C SER A 11 12.29 46.46 -5.83
N LEU A 12 12.46 45.81 -7.00
CA LEU A 12 11.89 44.48 -7.24
C LEU A 12 12.54 43.51 -6.26
N GLY A 13 11.83 43.19 -5.18
CA GLY A 13 12.17 42.08 -4.32
C GLY A 13 12.02 40.77 -5.12
N LEU A 14 13.11 40.11 -5.45
CA LEU A 14 13.10 38.71 -5.84
C LEU A 14 12.50 37.93 -4.66
N ILE A 15 11.25 37.50 -4.80
CA ILE A 15 10.69 36.47 -3.93
C ILE A 15 11.44 35.19 -4.31
N ALA A 16 12.45 34.84 -3.51
CA ALA A 16 13.05 33.50 -3.55
C ALA A 16 11.94 32.51 -3.21
N LEU A 17 11.42 31.79 -4.20
CA LEU A 17 10.59 30.62 -3.97
C LEU A 17 11.41 29.67 -3.11
N THR A 18 11.01 29.48 -1.86
CA THR A 18 11.52 28.39 -1.04
C THR A 18 11.36 27.11 -1.84
N PRO A 19 12.37 26.26 -1.97
CA PRO A 19 12.23 25.00 -2.68
C PRO A 19 11.06 24.24 -2.03
N ALA A 20 10.04 23.91 -2.83
CA ALA A 20 8.97 23.02 -2.39
C ALA A 20 9.66 21.79 -1.78
N ASN A 21 9.26 21.39 -0.55
CA ASN A 21 9.80 20.19 0.08
C ASN A 21 9.52 18.98 -0.81
N LEU A 22 10.48 18.63 -1.66
CA LEU A 22 10.39 17.47 -2.53
C LEU A 22 10.30 16.23 -1.65
N PRO A 23 9.48 15.23 -1.97
CA PRO A 23 9.30 14.03 -1.14
C PRO A 23 10.54 13.12 -1.09
N LEU A 24 11.48 13.36 -1.96
CA LEU A 24 12.70 12.58 -2.16
C LEU A 24 13.92 13.49 -2.17
N GLU A 25 14.99 13.06 -1.51
CA GLU A 25 16.32 13.68 -1.61
C GLU A 25 17.30 12.76 -2.33
N ARG A 26 18.14 13.33 -3.18
CA ARG A 26 19.22 12.62 -3.86
C ARG A 26 20.36 12.38 -2.87
N LEU A 27 20.86 11.12 -2.86
CA LEU A 27 22.00 10.73 -2.03
C LEU A 27 23.26 10.46 -2.87
N GLU A 28 24.40 10.75 -2.26
CA GLU A 28 25.67 10.24 -2.73
C GLU A 28 25.91 8.81 -2.22
N ILE A 29 26.70 8.04 -2.99
CA ILE A 29 26.95 6.62 -2.64
C ILE A 29 27.64 6.46 -1.27
N SER A 30 28.45 7.43 -0.87
CA SER A 30 29.10 7.46 0.46
C SER A 30 28.14 7.60 1.64
N GLN A 31 26.91 8.06 1.39
CA GLN A 31 25.85 8.19 2.39
C GLN A 31 25.04 6.90 2.58
N LEU A 32 25.24 5.90 1.70
CA LEU A 32 24.56 4.62 1.79
C LEU A 32 25.26 3.69 2.77
N GLY A 33 24.48 2.96 3.57
CA GLY A 33 25.00 1.88 4.39
C GLY A 33 25.70 0.80 3.57
N THR A 34 26.61 0.07 4.20
CA THR A 34 27.35 -1.03 3.52
C THR A 34 26.41 -2.12 3.03
N SER A 35 25.36 -2.43 3.79
CA SER A 35 24.32 -3.42 3.46
C SER A 35 23.25 -2.92 2.50
N THR A 36 23.13 -1.60 2.29
CA THR A 36 22.08 -1.01 1.43
C THR A 36 22.16 -1.57 0.01
N GLY A 37 21.08 -2.21 -0.45
CA GLY A 37 21.00 -2.90 -1.74
C GLY A 37 21.56 -4.33 -1.73
N TYR A 38 21.98 -4.86 -0.58
CA TYR A 38 22.37 -6.29 -0.46
C TYR A 38 21.12 -7.13 -0.19
N ASP A 39 20.54 -7.70 -1.24
CA ASP A 39 19.33 -8.51 -1.16
C ASP A 39 19.67 -9.98 -1.00
N GLU A 40 19.74 -10.45 0.25
CA GLU A 40 20.10 -11.81 0.61
C GLU A 40 19.11 -12.87 0.10
N ARG A 41 17.89 -12.44 -0.24
CA ARG A 41 16.85 -13.33 -0.74
C ARG A 41 16.98 -13.62 -2.25
N LEU A 42 17.72 -12.80 -2.97
CA LEU A 42 17.84 -12.89 -4.43
C LEU A 42 18.09 -14.31 -4.96
N PRO A 43 18.95 -15.15 -4.35
CA PRO A 43 19.20 -16.50 -4.86
C PRO A 43 17.98 -17.41 -4.83
N LYS A 44 17.05 -17.16 -3.90
CA LYS A 44 15.86 -18.00 -3.68
C LYS A 44 14.62 -17.52 -4.43
N ASP A 45 14.53 -16.22 -4.76
CA ASP A 45 13.35 -15.65 -5.37
C ASP A 45 13.62 -14.69 -6.57
N LYS A 46 14.77 -14.86 -7.22
CA LYS A 46 15.15 -14.14 -8.43
C LYS A 46 14.04 -14.11 -9.48
N LYS A 47 13.33 -15.23 -9.66
CA LYS A 47 12.19 -15.33 -10.57
C LYS A 47 11.06 -14.39 -10.17
N THR A 48 10.73 -14.31 -8.90
CA THR A 48 9.67 -13.41 -8.37
C THR A 48 10.03 -11.95 -8.59
N LEU A 49 11.31 -11.57 -8.34
CA LEU A 49 11.77 -10.22 -8.61
C LEU A 49 11.67 -9.86 -10.10
N LEU A 50 12.09 -10.77 -10.98
CA LEU A 50 11.96 -10.55 -12.44
C LEU A 50 10.49 -10.39 -12.87
N GLN A 51 9.58 -11.19 -12.33
CA GLN A 51 8.15 -11.05 -12.58
C GLN A 51 7.61 -9.69 -12.09
N ALA A 52 8.01 -9.23 -10.91
CA ALA A 52 7.61 -7.92 -10.39
C ALA A 52 8.10 -6.79 -11.30
N ILE A 53 9.33 -6.87 -11.82
CA ILE A 53 9.88 -5.91 -12.79
C ILE A 53 9.04 -5.95 -14.08
N ASP A 54 8.73 -7.13 -14.62
CA ASP A 54 7.94 -7.28 -15.83
C ASP A 54 6.51 -6.73 -15.68
N HIS A 55 5.91 -6.85 -14.49
CA HIS A 55 4.63 -6.22 -14.17
C HIS A 55 4.73 -4.69 -14.21
N SER A 56 5.75 -4.10 -13.59
CA SER A 56 5.98 -2.65 -13.64
C SER A 56 6.26 -2.15 -15.05
N LEU A 57 7.06 -2.87 -15.85
CA LEU A 57 7.31 -2.52 -17.26
C LEU A 57 6.03 -2.54 -18.10
N ARG A 58 5.13 -3.51 -17.85
CA ARG A 58 3.80 -3.54 -18.48
C ARG A 58 2.98 -2.31 -18.11
N TYR A 59 2.91 -1.95 -16.83
CA TYR A 59 2.23 -0.74 -16.40
C TYR A 59 2.79 0.52 -17.07
N LEU A 60 4.13 0.68 -17.10
CA LEU A 60 4.77 1.85 -17.67
C LEU A 60 4.51 2.06 -19.17
N ASN A 61 4.05 1.01 -19.87
CA ASN A 61 3.60 1.11 -21.26
C ASN A 61 2.11 1.49 -21.42
N SER A 62 1.38 1.63 -20.31
CA SER A 62 -0.07 1.93 -20.34
C SER A 62 -0.37 3.43 -20.42
N SER A 63 -1.56 3.77 -20.90
CA SER A 63 -2.08 5.15 -20.86
C SER A 63 -2.23 5.69 -19.43
N ALA A 64 -2.48 4.81 -18.46
CA ALA A 64 -2.55 5.18 -17.04
C ALA A 64 -1.21 5.70 -16.53
N ALA A 65 -0.10 5.04 -16.91
CA ALA A 65 1.24 5.50 -16.55
C ALA A 65 1.59 6.83 -17.24
N ILE A 66 1.21 7.03 -18.51
CA ILE A 66 1.42 8.29 -19.21
C ILE A 66 0.77 9.43 -18.39
N ARG A 67 -0.48 9.28 -18.00
CA ARG A 67 -1.19 10.30 -17.19
C ARG A 67 -0.55 10.51 -15.81
N ALA A 68 -0.17 9.42 -15.13
CA ALA A 68 0.41 9.49 -13.79
C ALA A 68 1.75 10.26 -13.74
N TYR A 69 2.54 10.20 -14.81
CA TYR A 69 3.84 10.88 -14.89
C TYR A 69 3.76 12.25 -15.57
N GLN A 70 2.63 12.66 -16.12
CA GLN A 70 2.50 13.90 -16.89
C GLN A 70 2.88 15.15 -16.07
N ASN A 71 2.52 15.17 -14.78
CA ASN A 71 2.78 16.27 -13.87
C ASN A 71 3.50 15.79 -12.60
N TYR A 72 4.43 14.82 -12.74
CA TYR A 72 5.15 14.31 -11.58
C TYR A 72 6.06 15.42 -11.00
N PRO A 73 6.05 15.63 -9.65
CA PRO A 73 6.65 16.84 -9.04
C PRO A 73 8.17 16.92 -9.12
N ILE A 74 8.87 15.82 -9.40
CA ILE A 74 10.32 15.79 -9.55
C ILE A 74 10.65 15.66 -11.06
N PRO A 75 11.13 16.73 -11.72
CA PRO A 75 11.26 16.76 -13.18
C PRO A 75 12.14 15.66 -13.76
N GLU A 76 13.18 15.25 -13.04
CA GLU A 76 14.11 14.21 -13.46
C GLU A 76 13.55 12.77 -13.33
N ILE A 77 12.42 12.57 -12.63
CA ILE A 77 11.74 11.29 -12.51
C ILE A 77 10.64 11.18 -13.57
N THR A 78 11.06 10.98 -14.81
CA THR A 78 10.14 10.79 -15.94
C THR A 78 9.76 9.32 -16.13
N ARG A 79 8.59 9.07 -16.73
CA ARG A 79 8.16 7.71 -17.08
C ARG A 79 9.21 6.95 -17.90
N GLN A 80 9.78 7.61 -18.90
CA GLN A 80 10.81 7.01 -19.76
C GLN A 80 12.08 6.66 -18.98
N ARG A 81 12.51 7.53 -18.06
CA ARG A 81 13.68 7.25 -17.22
C ARG A 81 13.42 6.09 -16.25
N VAL A 82 12.26 6.04 -15.63
CA VAL A 82 11.85 4.90 -14.78
C VAL A 82 11.83 3.60 -15.60
N GLN A 83 11.30 3.64 -16.82
CA GLN A 83 11.27 2.48 -17.71
C GLN A 83 12.68 2.01 -18.09
N ARG A 84 13.57 2.92 -18.52
CA ARG A 84 14.99 2.58 -18.83
C ARG A 84 15.69 2.00 -17.59
N SER A 85 15.43 2.57 -16.41
CA SER A 85 15.97 2.07 -15.15
C SER A 85 15.56 0.62 -14.87
N LEU A 86 14.29 0.29 -15.07
CA LEU A 86 13.79 -1.07 -14.89
C LEU A 86 14.35 -2.04 -15.92
N VAL A 87 14.44 -1.65 -17.19
CA VAL A 87 15.05 -2.49 -18.25
C VAL A 87 16.49 -2.82 -17.87
N ARG A 88 17.29 -1.80 -17.48
CA ARG A 88 18.67 -2.02 -17.06
C ARG A 88 18.78 -2.86 -15.79
N PHE A 89 17.96 -2.58 -14.78
CA PHE A 89 17.96 -3.35 -13.55
C PHE A 89 17.59 -4.83 -13.80
N ARG A 90 16.62 -5.10 -14.68
CA ARG A 90 16.25 -6.46 -15.10
C ARG A 90 17.46 -7.23 -15.65
N GLN A 91 18.26 -6.60 -16.54
CA GLN A 91 19.50 -7.19 -17.06
C GLN A 91 20.51 -7.47 -15.94
N LEU A 92 20.69 -6.54 -15.00
CA LEU A 92 21.59 -6.74 -13.87
C LEU A 92 21.14 -7.91 -13.00
N VAL A 93 19.83 -8.00 -12.69
CA VAL A 93 19.27 -9.15 -11.93
C VAL A 93 19.54 -10.46 -12.68
N GLN A 94 19.33 -10.52 -13.98
CA GLN A 94 19.57 -11.73 -14.78
C GLN A 94 21.03 -12.17 -14.75
N ASN A 95 21.96 -11.22 -14.89
CA ASN A 95 23.39 -11.47 -15.11
C ASN A 95 24.23 -11.53 -13.81
N SER A 96 23.66 -11.05 -12.68
CA SER A 96 24.40 -11.08 -11.41
C SER A 96 24.36 -12.47 -10.78
N PRO A 97 25.54 -13.09 -10.52
CA PRO A 97 25.61 -14.41 -9.91
C PRO A 97 25.32 -14.39 -8.41
N THR A 98 25.56 -13.27 -7.75
CA THR A 98 25.40 -13.12 -6.30
C THR A 98 24.71 -11.81 -5.90
N PRO A 99 24.11 -11.74 -4.69
CA PRO A 99 23.58 -10.46 -4.18
C PRO A 99 24.63 -9.34 -4.12
N ALA A 100 25.88 -9.66 -3.78
CA ALA A 100 26.96 -8.68 -3.73
C ALA A 100 27.32 -8.14 -5.11
N ALA A 101 27.32 -8.99 -6.14
CA ALA A 101 27.55 -8.54 -7.52
C ALA A 101 26.45 -7.58 -8.01
N LEU A 102 25.18 -7.91 -7.72
CA LEU A 102 24.05 -7.03 -8.02
C LEU A 102 24.15 -5.70 -7.27
N GLN A 103 24.40 -5.73 -5.96
CA GLN A 103 24.58 -4.53 -5.14
C GLN A 103 25.65 -3.60 -5.72
N LYS A 104 26.84 -4.16 -6.03
CA LYS A 104 27.97 -3.39 -6.61
C LYS A 104 27.57 -2.74 -7.93
N ALA A 105 26.90 -3.47 -8.81
CA ALA A 105 26.45 -2.96 -10.11
C ALA A 105 25.42 -1.84 -9.94
N VAL A 106 24.43 -2.04 -9.06
CA VAL A 106 23.39 -1.04 -8.80
C VAL A 106 23.97 0.21 -8.15
N LYS A 107 24.85 0.10 -7.17
CA LYS A 107 25.53 1.27 -6.58
C LYS A 107 26.35 2.05 -7.63
N LYS A 108 26.95 1.37 -8.60
CA LYS A 108 27.71 2.02 -9.68
C LYS A 108 26.83 2.71 -10.71
N GLU A 109 25.72 2.09 -11.11
CA GLU A 109 24.94 2.52 -12.28
C GLU A 109 23.71 3.35 -11.95
N PHE A 110 23.26 3.40 -10.67
CA PHE A 110 22.03 4.08 -10.29
C PHE A 110 22.29 5.26 -9.37
N ILE A 111 21.40 6.27 -9.49
CA ILE A 111 21.22 7.35 -8.52
C ILE A 111 20.20 6.89 -7.51
N TRP A 112 20.44 7.21 -6.25
CA TRP A 112 19.61 6.85 -5.13
C TRP A 112 18.88 8.08 -4.60
N TYR A 113 17.56 7.95 -4.41
CA TYR A 113 16.70 8.99 -3.87
C TYR A 113 16.06 8.44 -2.60
N ARG A 114 16.40 9.00 -1.45
CA ARG A 114 15.82 8.61 -0.17
C ARG A 114 14.50 9.35 0.04
N SER A 115 13.47 8.64 0.54
CA SER A 115 12.28 9.30 1.08
C SER A 115 12.65 10.18 2.27
N LEU A 116 12.05 11.37 2.38
CA LEU A 116 12.25 12.24 3.53
C LEU A 116 11.66 11.66 4.83
N GLY A 117 10.76 10.67 4.72
CA GLY A 117 10.15 10.06 5.89
C GLY A 117 9.16 10.97 6.60
N ASN A 118 8.83 10.60 7.85
CA ASN A 118 7.91 11.37 8.69
C ASN A 118 8.55 12.58 9.37
N ASP A 119 9.87 12.61 9.45
CA ASP A 119 10.69 13.55 10.24
C ASP A 119 11.68 14.34 9.40
N SER A 120 11.60 14.24 8.08
CA SER A 120 12.56 14.81 7.13
C SER A 120 14.00 14.26 7.29
N GLN A 121 14.18 13.18 8.05
CA GLN A 121 15.46 12.49 8.26
C GLN A 121 15.51 11.11 7.59
N GLY A 122 14.42 10.73 6.90
CA GLY A 122 14.30 9.46 6.19
C GLY A 122 13.61 8.35 6.98
N ASN A 123 13.05 8.63 8.16
CA ASN A 123 12.34 7.60 8.94
C ASN A 123 10.99 7.27 8.33
N VAL A 124 10.87 6.06 7.82
CA VAL A 124 9.66 5.49 7.20
C VAL A 124 9.11 4.40 8.10
N LYS A 125 7.82 4.45 8.36
CA LYS A 125 7.09 3.39 9.06
C LYS A 125 6.64 2.33 8.06
N PHE A 126 7.09 1.09 8.27
CA PHE A 126 6.67 -0.07 7.50
C PHE A 126 5.58 -0.85 8.21
N THR A 127 4.63 -1.33 7.43
CA THR A 127 3.62 -2.33 7.82
C THR A 127 3.51 -3.39 6.74
N GLY A 128 2.71 -4.44 6.98
CA GLY A 128 2.46 -5.49 6.02
C GLY A 128 0.98 -5.68 5.76
N TYR A 129 0.65 -6.04 4.52
CA TYR A 129 -0.68 -6.47 4.12
C TYR A 129 -0.60 -7.81 3.36
N PHE A 130 -1.73 -8.49 3.25
CA PHE A 130 -1.80 -9.83 2.67
C PHE A 130 -3.17 -10.10 2.06
N GLU A 131 -3.28 -11.15 1.28
CA GLU A 131 -4.57 -11.66 0.79
C GLU A 131 -5.05 -12.77 1.73
N PRO A 132 -6.10 -12.56 2.54
CA PRO A 132 -6.62 -13.58 3.44
C PRO A 132 -7.32 -14.72 2.68
N ILE A 133 -7.45 -15.88 3.35
CA ILE A 133 -8.26 -17.01 2.92
C ILE A 133 -9.30 -17.28 3.99
N TYR A 134 -10.59 -17.01 3.68
CA TYR A 134 -11.70 -17.21 4.61
C TYR A 134 -12.75 -18.16 4.05
N GLN A 135 -13.62 -18.65 4.92
CA GLN A 135 -14.81 -19.42 4.52
C GLN A 135 -15.94 -18.46 4.15
N ALA A 136 -16.64 -18.75 3.07
CA ALA A 136 -17.73 -17.91 2.60
C ALA A 136 -18.81 -18.74 1.88
N SER A 137 -19.99 -18.17 1.68
CA SER A 137 -21.09 -18.77 0.93
C SER A 137 -21.69 -17.76 -0.05
N ARG A 138 -22.09 -18.25 -1.24
CA ARG A 138 -22.85 -17.42 -2.19
C ARG A 138 -24.30 -17.18 -1.76
N GLN A 139 -24.75 -17.87 -0.71
CA GLN A 139 -26.10 -17.76 -0.16
C GLN A 139 -26.03 -17.47 1.33
N LYS A 140 -26.85 -16.50 1.78
CA LYS A 140 -27.08 -16.22 3.20
C LYS A 140 -27.75 -17.42 3.85
N ASN A 141 -27.30 -17.78 5.06
CA ASN A 141 -27.94 -18.79 5.92
C ASN A 141 -27.63 -18.52 7.38
N ALA A 142 -27.97 -19.44 8.28
CA ALA A 142 -27.79 -19.28 9.72
C ALA A 142 -26.30 -19.11 10.11
N GLU A 143 -25.38 -19.66 9.34
CA GLU A 143 -23.93 -19.63 9.61
C GLU A 143 -23.23 -18.48 8.87
N TYR A 144 -23.58 -18.24 7.59
CA TYR A 144 -22.98 -17.22 6.74
C TYR A 144 -23.88 -15.98 6.69
N LYS A 145 -23.57 -14.97 7.48
CA LYS A 145 -24.45 -13.81 7.75
C LYS A 145 -23.89 -12.48 7.28
N TYR A 146 -22.56 -12.32 7.22
CA TYR A 146 -21.90 -11.04 7.00
C TYR A 146 -21.50 -10.85 5.54
N PRO A 147 -22.23 -9.99 4.81
CA PRO A 147 -22.04 -9.85 3.37
C PRO A 147 -20.84 -8.97 3.03
N LEU A 148 -20.19 -9.31 1.90
CA LEU A 148 -19.38 -8.40 1.09
C LEU A 148 -20.19 -8.00 -0.13
N TYR A 149 -20.05 -6.75 -0.57
CA TYR A 149 -20.93 -6.18 -1.59
C TYR A 149 -20.18 -5.81 -2.86
N ARG A 150 -20.86 -5.96 -4.00
CA ARG A 150 -20.48 -5.33 -5.27
C ARG A 150 -20.73 -3.83 -5.19
N GLN A 151 -20.02 -3.07 -6.03
CA GLN A 151 -20.35 -1.67 -6.19
C GLN A 151 -21.73 -1.52 -6.84
N PRO A 152 -22.64 -0.73 -6.26
CA PRO A 152 -23.93 -0.46 -6.87
C PRO A 152 -23.79 0.19 -8.25
N THR A 153 -24.61 -0.25 -9.22
CA THR A 153 -24.55 0.26 -10.60
C THR A 153 -24.82 1.78 -10.70
N ASN A 154 -25.56 2.32 -9.73
CA ASN A 154 -25.86 3.74 -9.62
C ASN A 154 -24.92 4.50 -8.65
N PHE A 155 -23.82 3.90 -8.21
CA PHE A 155 -22.94 4.49 -7.19
C PHE A 155 -22.41 5.88 -7.58
N SER A 156 -22.12 6.12 -8.86
CA SER A 156 -21.69 7.43 -9.36
C SER A 156 -22.72 8.54 -9.18
N ARG A 157 -23.99 8.20 -8.93
CA ARG A 157 -25.10 9.13 -8.69
C ARG A 157 -25.40 9.34 -7.20
N TRP A 158 -24.66 8.67 -6.31
CA TRP A 158 -24.87 8.88 -4.89
C TRP A 158 -24.45 10.27 -4.48
N SER A 159 -25.26 10.88 -3.58
CA SER A 159 -24.94 12.19 -3.01
C SER A 159 -23.65 12.12 -2.18
N LYS A 160 -22.90 13.23 -2.20
CA LYS A 160 -21.71 13.41 -1.37
C LYS A 160 -22.05 14.32 -0.17
N PRO A 161 -21.49 14.05 1.03
CA PRO A 161 -20.64 12.89 1.34
C PRO A 161 -21.41 11.58 1.19
N HIS A 162 -20.70 10.51 0.76
CA HIS A 162 -21.29 9.17 0.66
C HIS A 162 -21.77 8.70 2.05
N PRO A 163 -22.76 7.78 2.13
CA PRO A 163 -23.17 7.18 3.39
C PRO A 163 -21.99 6.54 4.12
N ALA A 164 -21.96 6.69 5.44
CA ALA A 164 -20.97 6.06 6.30
C ALA A 164 -21.23 4.55 6.42
N ARG A 165 -20.23 3.79 6.87
CA ARG A 165 -20.33 2.34 7.07
C ARG A 165 -21.58 1.94 7.86
N VAL A 166 -21.86 2.64 8.96
CA VAL A 166 -22.99 2.32 9.83
C VAL A 166 -24.35 2.48 9.13
N GLU A 167 -24.44 3.39 8.16
CA GLU A 167 -25.66 3.60 7.36
C GLU A 167 -25.81 2.53 6.27
N LEU A 168 -24.70 1.90 5.85
CA LEU A 168 -24.69 0.86 4.82
C LEU A 168 -24.86 -0.55 5.37
N GLU A 169 -24.27 -0.88 6.52
CA GLU A 169 -24.31 -2.25 7.06
C GLU A 169 -24.90 -2.37 8.46
N GLY A 170 -25.22 -1.24 9.12
CA GLY A 170 -25.67 -1.23 10.52
C GLY A 170 -24.52 -1.36 11.51
N LYS A 171 -24.82 -1.17 12.81
CA LYS A 171 -23.82 -1.31 13.89
C LYS A 171 -23.28 -2.73 14.03
N ASP A 172 -24.08 -3.72 13.70
CA ASP A 172 -23.77 -5.14 13.82
C ASP A 172 -23.37 -5.82 12.49
N GLY A 173 -23.45 -5.09 11.38
CA GLY A 173 -23.17 -5.63 10.04
C GLY A 173 -24.33 -6.44 9.45
N LEU A 174 -25.55 -6.33 10.01
CA LEU A 174 -26.70 -7.16 9.66
C LEU A 174 -27.92 -6.36 9.19
N LEU A 175 -27.73 -5.14 8.67
CA LEU A 175 -28.82 -4.29 8.19
C LEU A 175 -29.63 -4.97 7.07
N GLY A 176 -28.99 -5.85 6.27
CA GLY A 176 -29.65 -6.75 5.31
C GLY A 176 -30.54 -6.03 4.32
N GLU A 177 -31.82 -6.44 4.23
CA GLU A 177 -32.80 -5.89 3.29
C GLU A 177 -33.13 -4.41 3.52
N ASN A 178 -32.89 -3.90 4.73
CA ASN A 178 -33.03 -2.49 5.05
C ASN A 178 -31.83 -1.64 4.60
N SER A 179 -30.79 -2.28 4.06
CA SER A 179 -29.62 -1.59 3.53
C SER A 179 -29.87 -1.02 2.14
N ARG A 180 -29.29 0.15 1.86
CA ARG A 180 -29.14 0.66 0.49
C ARG A 180 -28.38 -0.30 -0.43
N LEU A 181 -27.66 -1.26 0.14
CA LEU A 181 -26.87 -2.29 -0.57
C LEU A 181 -27.65 -3.60 -0.78
N ALA A 182 -28.93 -3.67 -0.42
CA ALA A 182 -29.77 -4.85 -0.65
C ALA A 182 -29.76 -5.22 -2.16
N GLY A 183 -29.50 -6.50 -2.46
CA GLY A 183 -29.37 -7.02 -3.83
C GLY A 183 -27.97 -6.84 -4.46
N TYR A 184 -27.03 -6.17 -3.78
CA TYR A 184 -25.63 -6.07 -4.24
C TYR A 184 -24.70 -7.01 -3.50
N GLU A 185 -25.21 -7.91 -2.68
CA GLU A 185 -24.40 -8.89 -1.96
C GLU A 185 -23.65 -9.80 -2.97
N LEU A 186 -22.35 -9.91 -2.77
CA LEU A 186 -21.48 -10.75 -3.58
C LEU A 186 -21.33 -12.14 -2.97
N VAL A 187 -21.16 -12.18 -1.65
CA VAL A 187 -20.86 -13.37 -0.87
C VAL A 187 -21.04 -13.06 0.61
N TRP A 188 -21.30 -14.06 1.45
CA TRP A 188 -21.45 -13.94 2.90
C TRP A 188 -20.35 -14.71 3.63
N LEU A 189 -19.77 -14.11 4.67
CA LEU A 189 -18.80 -14.73 5.57
C LEU A 189 -19.49 -15.16 6.87
N LYS A 190 -18.83 -16.05 7.64
CA LYS A 190 -19.30 -16.51 8.95
C LYS A 190 -19.04 -15.49 10.05
N ASP A 191 -17.90 -14.82 9.97
CA ASP A 191 -17.36 -13.95 11.00
C ASP A 191 -17.33 -12.50 10.53
N ARG A 192 -17.81 -11.59 11.40
CA ARG A 192 -17.87 -10.16 11.10
C ARG A 192 -16.48 -9.52 11.02
N LEU A 193 -15.57 -9.96 11.90
CA LEU A 193 -14.20 -9.43 11.90
C LEU A 193 -13.48 -9.84 10.62
N GLU A 194 -13.66 -11.09 10.17
CA GLU A 194 -13.10 -11.55 8.88
C GLU A 194 -13.66 -10.73 7.70
N ALA A 195 -14.99 -10.50 7.67
CA ALA A 195 -15.61 -9.65 6.65
C ALA A 195 -15.01 -8.23 6.67
N TYR A 196 -14.86 -7.63 7.85
CA TYR A 196 -14.20 -6.32 7.98
C TYR A 196 -12.73 -6.35 7.54
N LEU A 197 -11.99 -7.41 7.87
CA LEU A 197 -10.58 -7.53 7.44
C LEU A 197 -10.44 -7.60 5.93
N VAL A 198 -11.39 -8.18 5.19
CA VAL A 198 -11.39 -8.14 3.73
C VAL A 198 -11.49 -6.69 3.23
N HIS A 199 -12.29 -5.82 3.87
CA HIS A 199 -12.32 -4.39 3.55
C HIS A 199 -10.97 -3.70 3.79
N VAL A 200 -10.23 -4.10 4.83
CA VAL A 200 -8.92 -3.54 5.15
C VAL A 200 -7.86 -3.98 4.14
N GLN A 201 -7.88 -5.27 3.76
CA GLN A 201 -6.88 -5.87 2.86
C GLN A 201 -7.17 -5.59 1.37
N GLY A 202 -8.43 -5.33 0.99
CA GLY A 202 -8.84 -5.00 -0.38
C GLY A 202 -8.98 -6.21 -1.33
N SER A 203 -8.59 -7.41 -0.91
CA SER A 203 -8.75 -8.67 -1.67
C SER A 203 -8.87 -9.85 -0.72
N ALA A 204 -9.41 -10.97 -1.21
CA ALA A 204 -9.47 -12.23 -0.48
C ALA A 204 -9.63 -13.43 -1.41
N LYS A 205 -9.20 -14.61 -0.94
CA LYS A 205 -9.65 -15.91 -1.43
C LYS A 205 -10.70 -16.47 -0.48
N LEU A 206 -11.82 -16.89 -1.04
CA LEU A 206 -12.97 -17.35 -0.28
C LEU A 206 -13.25 -18.81 -0.62
N ARG A 207 -13.17 -19.67 0.40
CA ARG A 207 -13.47 -21.09 0.28
C ARG A 207 -14.98 -21.29 0.42
N LEU A 208 -15.61 -21.73 -0.64
CA LEU A 208 -17.05 -22.03 -0.67
C LEU A 208 -17.33 -23.42 -0.09
N PRO A 209 -18.59 -23.72 0.35
CA PRO A 209 -18.97 -25.01 0.93
C PRO A 209 -18.71 -26.22 0.01
N ASN A 210 -18.74 -26.01 -1.30
CA ASN A 210 -18.42 -27.04 -2.28
C ASN A 210 -16.90 -27.25 -2.53
N GLY A 211 -16.03 -26.58 -1.75
CA GLY A 211 -14.59 -26.64 -1.86
C GLY A 211 -13.97 -25.71 -2.90
N GLN A 212 -14.77 -25.06 -3.75
CA GLN A 212 -14.26 -24.10 -4.73
C GLN A 212 -13.65 -22.87 -4.04
N ILE A 213 -12.62 -22.29 -4.67
CA ILE A 213 -12.02 -21.02 -4.24
C ILE A 213 -12.54 -19.90 -5.15
N MET A 214 -13.25 -18.96 -4.56
CA MET A 214 -13.65 -17.72 -5.18
C MET A 214 -12.63 -16.64 -4.84
N SER A 215 -12.07 -15.96 -5.82
CA SER A 215 -11.17 -14.82 -5.61
C SER A 215 -11.95 -13.53 -5.78
N ILE A 216 -11.74 -12.58 -4.86
CA ILE A 216 -12.34 -11.25 -4.93
C ILE A 216 -11.27 -10.17 -4.79
N GLY A 217 -11.50 -9.03 -5.42
CA GLY A 217 -10.63 -7.87 -5.37
C GLY A 217 -11.42 -6.57 -5.28
N PHE A 218 -10.72 -5.51 -4.97
CA PHE A 218 -11.25 -4.15 -4.88
C PHE A 218 -11.97 -3.73 -6.16
N ASP A 219 -13.14 -3.10 -6.00
CA ASP A 219 -13.96 -2.59 -7.11
C ASP A 219 -14.31 -1.10 -6.95
N GLY A 220 -14.25 -0.58 -5.74
CA GLY A 220 -14.55 0.80 -5.41
C GLY A 220 -14.72 1.02 -3.93
N ASN A 221 -14.92 2.28 -3.55
CA ASN A 221 -15.13 2.64 -2.13
C ASN A 221 -15.93 3.94 -1.97
N THR A 222 -16.51 4.13 -0.79
CA THR A 222 -17.01 5.42 -0.35
C THR A 222 -15.85 6.38 -0.09
N GLU A 223 -16.07 7.71 -0.25
CA GLU A 223 -15.00 8.73 -0.15
C GLU A 223 -14.58 9.08 1.30
N HIS A 224 -15.01 8.29 2.27
CA HIS A 224 -14.59 8.51 3.65
C HIS A 224 -13.10 8.18 3.84
N PRO A 225 -12.39 8.91 4.69
CA PRO A 225 -11.03 8.55 5.10
C PRO A 225 -11.04 7.23 5.86
N TYR A 226 -9.92 6.52 5.82
CA TYR A 226 -9.74 5.31 6.61
C TYR A 226 -9.50 5.64 8.07
N THR A 227 -10.25 4.99 8.96
CA THR A 227 -10.05 5.04 10.41
C THR A 227 -9.50 3.70 10.90
N SER A 228 -8.34 3.74 11.56
CA SER A 228 -7.69 2.55 12.10
C SER A 228 -8.34 2.14 13.43
N LEU A 229 -8.85 0.92 13.53
CA LEU A 229 -9.40 0.40 14.80
C LEU A 229 -8.36 0.42 15.93
N GLY A 230 -7.09 0.11 15.62
CA GLY A 230 -6.02 0.18 16.62
C GLY A 230 -5.81 1.59 17.16
N LYS A 231 -5.89 2.63 16.31
CA LYS A 231 -5.81 4.02 16.78
C LYS A 231 -7.00 4.41 17.66
N GLU A 232 -8.21 3.97 17.30
CA GLU A 232 -9.40 4.20 18.11
C GLU A 232 -9.30 3.51 19.49
N MET A 233 -8.77 2.28 19.51
CA MET A 233 -8.54 1.56 20.77
C MET A 233 -7.48 2.20 21.65
N ILE A 234 -6.42 2.80 21.05
CA ILE A 234 -5.46 3.61 21.80
C ILE A 234 -6.13 4.84 22.36
N ALA A 235 -6.94 5.55 21.58
CA ALA A 235 -7.66 6.74 22.02
C ALA A 235 -8.64 6.44 23.19
N ASP A 236 -9.26 5.24 23.18
CA ASP A 236 -10.12 4.76 24.26
C ASP A 236 -9.35 4.18 25.46
N GLY A 237 -8.00 4.17 25.43
CA GLY A 237 -7.17 3.65 26.52
C GLY A 237 -7.11 2.13 26.64
N ILE A 238 -7.56 1.38 25.61
CA ILE A 238 -7.51 -0.09 25.60
C ILE A 238 -6.07 -0.58 25.42
N PHE A 239 -5.28 0.09 24.60
CA PHE A 239 -3.89 -0.24 24.34
C PHE A 239 -2.99 0.99 24.48
N PRO A 240 -1.71 0.80 24.89
CA PRO A 240 -0.72 1.86 24.82
C PRO A 240 -0.43 2.22 23.36
N ALA A 241 0.02 3.46 23.13
CA ALA A 241 0.38 3.95 21.79
C ALA A 241 1.57 3.21 21.17
N GLU A 242 2.48 2.76 22.02
CA GLU A 242 3.69 2.03 21.61
C GLU A 242 3.47 0.52 21.61
N GLY A 243 4.08 -0.16 20.65
CA GLY A 243 4.11 -1.62 20.57
C GLY A 243 2.84 -2.29 20.04
N LEU A 244 1.76 -1.54 19.76
CA LEU A 244 0.52 -2.14 19.25
C LEU A 244 0.75 -2.80 17.87
N THR A 245 0.36 -4.07 17.79
CA THR A 245 0.41 -4.88 16.56
C THR A 245 -0.99 -5.29 16.11
N LEU A 246 -1.14 -5.64 14.83
CA LEU A 246 -2.41 -6.15 14.34
C LEU A 246 -2.88 -7.42 15.07
N PRO A 247 -2.06 -8.44 15.36
CA PRO A 247 -2.46 -9.57 16.16
C PRO A 247 -3.10 -9.19 17.50
N MET A 248 -2.53 -8.25 18.25
CA MET A 248 -3.09 -7.80 19.54
C MET A 248 -4.49 -7.22 19.39
N VAL A 249 -4.73 -6.40 18.35
CA VAL A 249 -6.05 -5.86 18.03
C VAL A 249 -7.05 -6.97 17.70
N LEU A 250 -6.61 -7.95 16.87
CA LEU A 250 -7.46 -9.07 16.46
C LEU A 250 -7.81 -10.00 17.64
N ASP A 251 -6.84 -10.30 18.49
CA ASP A 251 -7.04 -11.15 19.66
C ASP A 251 -7.98 -10.50 20.67
N PHE A 252 -7.85 -9.17 20.89
CA PHE A 252 -8.79 -8.41 21.71
C PHE A 252 -10.22 -8.51 21.15
N LEU A 253 -10.41 -8.25 19.83
CA LEU A 253 -11.73 -8.28 19.20
C LEU A 253 -12.35 -9.69 19.15
N ARG A 254 -11.52 -10.73 19.01
CA ARG A 254 -11.99 -12.13 19.09
C ARG A 254 -12.42 -12.53 20.50
N SER A 255 -11.68 -12.05 21.49
CA SER A 255 -11.99 -12.30 22.90
C SER A 255 -13.17 -11.47 23.42
N ASN A 256 -13.51 -10.37 22.74
CA ASN A 256 -14.58 -9.42 23.09
C ASN A 256 -15.46 -9.12 21.86
N PRO A 257 -16.22 -10.11 21.33
CA PRO A 257 -16.95 -9.95 20.07
C PRO A 257 -18.05 -8.88 20.13
N GLU A 258 -18.55 -8.54 21.31
CA GLU A 258 -19.49 -7.43 21.52
C GLU A 258 -18.86 -6.06 21.16
N GLN A 259 -17.53 -5.94 21.20
CA GLN A 259 -16.82 -4.73 20.84
C GLN A 259 -16.78 -4.47 19.33
N LEU A 260 -17.03 -5.47 18.50
CA LEU A 260 -17.10 -5.30 17.04
C LEU A 260 -18.14 -4.25 16.64
N LYS A 261 -19.28 -4.19 17.31
CA LYS A 261 -20.33 -3.18 17.07
C LYS A 261 -19.93 -1.76 17.49
N ASN A 262 -18.92 -1.63 18.36
CA ASN A 262 -18.43 -0.34 18.84
C ASN A 262 -17.29 0.19 17.98
N TYR A 263 -16.39 -0.69 17.49
CA TYR A 263 -15.18 -0.26 16.77
C TYR A 263 -15.32 -0.30 15.25
N ILE A 264 -15.91 -1.34 14.65
CA ILE A 264 -16.03 -1.43 13.19
C ILE A 264 -16.74 -0.21 12.58
N PRO A 265 -17.88 0.28 13.14
CA PRO A 265 -18.58 1.45 12.60
C PRO A 265 -17.80 2.75 12.63
N ARG A 266 -16.75 2.87 13.48
CA ARG A 266 -15.91 4.08 13.51
C ARG A 266 -15.09 4.28 12.22
N ASN A 267 -14.82 3.20 11.47
CA ASN A 267 -14.26 3.31 10.14
C ASN A 267 -15.38 3.53 9.12
N ASN A 268 -15.71 4.79 8.84
CA ASN A 268 -16.80 5.17 7.92
C ASN A 268 -16.56 4.71 6.48
N ARG A 269 -15.30 4.41 6.10
CA ARG A 269 -14.97 3.98 4.75
C ARG A 269 -15.53 2.58 4.46
N PHE A 270 -16.24 2.45 3.33
CA PHE A 270 -16.80 1.18 2.86
C PHE A 270 -16.13 0.79 1.53
N ILE A 271 -15.79 -0.49 1.39
CA ILE A 271 -15.13 -1.05 0.19
C ILE A 271 -16.11 -1.95 -0.53
N PHE A 272 -16.14 -1.85 -1.86
CA PHE A 272 -16.87 -2.73 -2.75
C PHE A 272 -15.92 -3.71 -3.43
N PHE A 273 -16.44 -4.89 -3.79
CA PHE A 273 -15.64 -5.98 -4.34
C PHE A 273 -16.24 -6.51 -5.63
N ARG A 274 -15.38 -7.06 -6.48
CA ARG A 274 -15.78 -7.88 -7.62
C ARG A 274 -15.12 -9.25 -7.56
N GLU A 275 -15.74 -10.23 -8.17
CA GLU A 275 -15.11 -11.53 -8.39
C GLU A 275 -13.98 -11.38 -9.43
N THR A 276 -12.83 -11.99 -9.16
CA THR A 276 -11.63 -11.89 -10.04
C THR A 276 -11.33 -13.20 -10.76
N HIS A 277 -12.20 -14.23 -10.62
CA HIS A 277 -12.13 -15.51 -11.34
C HIS A 277 -10.74 -16.17 -11.29
N GLY A 278 -10.14 -16.21 -10.10
CA GLY A 278 -8.82 -16.82 -9.89
C GLY A 278 -7.63 -15.95 -10.26
N ALA A 279 -7.84 -14.71 -10.71
CA ALA A 279 -6.74 -13.78 -10.91
C ALA A 279 -6.01 -13.49 -9.59
N PRO A 280 -4.68 -13.29 -9.63
CA PRO A 280 -3.91 -12.93 -8.45
C PRO A 280 -4.33 -11.56 -7.91
N PRO A 281 -4.04 -11.26 -6.62
CA PRO A 281 -4.28 -9.94 -6.05
C PRO A 281 -3.56 -8.88 -6.88
N THR A 282 -4.30 -7.80 -7.18
CA THR A 282 -3.87 -6.77 -8.12
C THR A 282 -3.72 -5.45 -7.38
N GLY A 283 -2.56 -4.81 -7.52
CA GLY A 283 -2.30 -3.50 -6.96
C GLY A 283 -2.97 -2.37 -7.72
N SER A 284 -2.92 -1.18 -7.16
CA SER A 284 -3.60 0.04 -7.67
C SER A 284 -3.16 0.47 -9.07
N ILE A 285 -1.97 0.07 -9.51
CA ILE A 285 -1.50 0.32 -10.88
C ILE A 285 -1.98 -0.74 -11.90
N GLY A 286 -2.88 -1.64 -11.49
CA GLY A 286 -3.50 -2.63 -12.37
C GLY A 286 -2.61 -3.83 -12.73
N VAL A 287 -1.60 -4.13 -11.93
CA VAL A 287 -0.73 -5.30 -12.12
C VAL A 287 -0.76 -6.21 -10.89
N PRO A 288 -0.51 -7.54 -11.05
CA PRO A 288 -0.39 -8.44 -9.92
C PRO A 288 0.70 -7.99 -8.93
N VAL A 289 0.38 -8.05 -7.63
CA VAL A 289 1.37 -7.84 -6.56
C VAL A 289 2.02 -9.16 -6.16
N LEU A 290 3.29 -9.10 -5.82
CA LEU A 290 4.11 -10.29 -5.51
C LEU A 290 4.70 -10.20 -4.09
N PRO A 291 4.71 -11.33 -3.35
CA PRO A 291 5.13 -11.36 -1.95
C PRO A 291 6.52 -10.77 -1.75
N GLU A 292 6.65 -9.82 -0.83
CA GLU A 292 7.88 -9.13 -0.45
C GLU A 292 8.63 -8.45 -1.62
N ARG A 293 7.97 -8.33 -2.79
CA ARG A 293 8.50 -7.64 -3.99
C ARG A 293 7.63 -6.48 -4.44
N SER A 294 6.39 -6.39 -3.94
CA SER A 294 5.49 -5.27 -4.20
C SER A 294 5.25 -4.47 -2.93
N ILE A 295 5.29 -3.16 -3.04
CA ILE A 295 4.97 -2.23 -1.95
C ILE A 295 3.83 -1.30 -2.34
N ALA A 296 3.09 -0.86 -1.32
CA ALA A 296 2.12 0.21 -1.39
C ALA A 296 2.71 1.50 -0.79
N THR A 297 2.55 2.61 -1.51
CA THR A 297 2.99 3.94 -1.12
C THR A 297 1.95 4.99 -1.50
N ASP A 298 2.15 6.25 -1.14
CA ASP A 298 1.31 7.35 -1.59
C ASP A 298 1.62 7.72 -3.03
N LYS A 299 0.74 7.33 -3.96
CA LYS A 299 0.90 7.58 -5.39
C LYS A 299 0.75 9.04 -5.81
N SER A 300 0.34 9.92 -4.90
CA SER A 300 0.33 11.37 -5.16
C SER A 300 1.74 11.98 -5.12
N ILE A 301 2.69 11.28 -4.48
CA ILE A 301 4.05 11.78 -4.24
C ILE A 301 5.16 10.83 -4.69
N PHE A 302 4.91 9.53 -4.76
CA PHE A 302 5.92 8.54 -5.17
C PHE A 302 5.69 8.01 -6.59
N PRO A 303 6.76 7.66 -7.35
CA PRO A 303 6.67 7.29 -8.75
C PRO A 303 6.06 5.89 -8.94
N PRO A 304 4.83 5.77 -9.49
CA PRO A 304 4.15 4.49 -9.61
C PRO A 304 4.90 3.54 -10.57
N GLY A 305 5.09 2.30 -10.14
CA GLY A 305 5.78 1.27 -10.90
C GLY A 305 7.31 1.33 -10.82
N ALA A 306 7.89 2.29 -10.09
CA ALA A 306 9.34 2.46 -10.01
C ALA A 306 10.03 1.39 -9.17
N LEU A 307 11.33 1.23 -9.44
CA LEU A 307 12.25 0.42 -8.63
C LEU A 307 12.55 1.13 -7.32
N ALA A 308 12.45 0.40 -6.22
CA ALA A 308 12.82 0.88 -4.91
C ALA A 308 13.66 -0.14 -4.13
N VAL A 309 14.31 0.33 -3.07
CA VAL A 309 14.93 -0.50 -2.03
C VAL A 309 14.29 -0.12 -0.69
N ILE A 310 13.91 -1.12 0.07
CA ILE A 310 13.49 -0.97 1.47
C ILE A 310 14.57 -1.51 2.39
N GLU A 311 14.81 -0.80 3.49
CA GLU A 311 15.62 -1.27 4.62
C GLU A 311 14.75 -1.24 5.88
N THR A 312 14.35 -2.41 6.37
CA THR A 312 13.48 -2.55 7.54
C THR A 312 13.55 -3.96 8.09
N GLU A 313 13.00 -4.17 9.28
CA GLU A 313 12.87 -5.50 9.85
C GLU A 313 11.60 -6.20 9.33
N ILE A 314 11.78 -7.40 8.78
CA ILE A 314 10.69 -8.26 8.28
C ILE A 314 10.69 -9.59 9.03
N PRO A 315 9.54 -10.05 9.57
CA PRO A 315 9.41 -11.38 10.17
C PRO A 315 9.73 -12.48 9.16
N GLN A 316 10.57 -13.43 9.56
CA GLN A 316 10.91 -14.62 8.77
C GLN A 316 9.87 -15.75 8.98
N GLY A 317 10.09 -16.92 8.41
CA GLY A 317 9.16 -18.05 8.56
C GLY A 317 8.94 -18.52 10.00
N ASN A 318 9.91 -18.25 10.89
CA ASN A 318 9.82 -18.50 12.34
C ASN A 318 9.28 -17.29 13.14
N LEU A 319 8.76 -16.28 12.46
CA LEU A 319 8.24 -15.01 12.99
C LEU A 319 9.29 -14.08 13.65
N ASN A 320 10.54 -14.48 13.75
CA ASN A 320 11.61 -13.60 14.22
C ASN A 320 11.88 -12.52 13.17
N LYS A 321 12.01 -11.29 13.61
CA LYS A 321 12.30 -10.15 12.73
C LYS A 321 13.78 -10.15 12.36
N LYS A 322 14.06 -9.86 11.10
CA LYS A 322 15.41 -9.67 10.56
C LYS A 322 15.47 -8.38 9.77
N LEU A 323 16.50 -7.59 10.03
CA LEU A 323 16.80 -6.43 9.17
C LEU A 323 17.17 -6.92 7.78
N VAL A 324 16.50 -6.41 6.78
CA VAL A 324 16.69 -6.74 5.36
C VAL A 324 16.94 -5.48 4.55
N SER A 325 17.71 -5.62 3.46
CA SER A 325 17.74 -4.66 2.36
C SER A 325 17.20 -5.35 1.11
N ARG A 326 16.11 -4.86 0.54
CA ARG A 326 15.35 -5.61 -0.47
C ARG A 326 14.92 -4.74 -1.65
N TYR A 327 15.18 -5.23 -2.86
CA TYR A 327 14.64 -4.61 -4.07
C TYR A 327 13.15 -4.92 -4.20
N VAL A 328 12.36 -3.87 -4.36
CA VAL A 328 10.89 -3.92 -4.47
C VAL A 328 10.40 -2.99 -5.59
N LEU A 329 9.16 -3.21 -6.01
CA LEU A 329 8.48 -2.41 -7.02
C LEU A 329 7.30 -1.68 -6.37
N ASP A 330 7.14 -0.41 -6.70
CA ASP A 330 6.08 0.43 -6.16
C ASP A 330 4.78 0.25 -6.96
N GLN A 331 4.01 -0.79 -6.63
CA GLN A 331 2.91 -1.31 -7.44
C GLN A 331 1.53 -1.12 -6.85
N ASP A 332 1.44 -0.64 -5.59
CA ASP A 332 0.15 -0.53 -4.92
C ASP A 332 0.03 0.76 -4.09
N THR A 333 -1.18 1.03 -3.60
CA THR A 333 -1.49 2.08 -2.64
C THR A 333 -2.57 1.61 -1.67
N GLY A 334 -2.69 2.29 -0.55
CA GLY A 334 -3.76 2.05 0.42
C GLY A 334 -4.29 3.37 0.99
N SER A 335 -5.53 3.38 1.45
CA SER A 335 -6.15 4.57 2.05
C SER A 335 -5.43 5.06 3.32
N ALA A 336 -4.76 4.14 4.04
CA ALA A 336 -3.93 4.42 5.20
C ALA A 336 -2.48 4.82 4.84
N ILE A 337 -2.08 4.66 3.58
CA ILE A 337 -0.70 4.85 3.12
C ILE A 337 -0.59 6.24 2.52
N LYS A 338 -0.27 7.21 3.37
CA LYS A 338 -0.19 8.62 3.02
C LYS A 338 1.11 9.26 3.49
N GLY A 339 1.59 10.21 2.69
CA GLY A 339 2.81 10.96 2.96
C GLY A 339 4.09 10.19 2.68
N THR A 340 5.22 10.82 3.02
CA THR A 340 6.57 10.31 2.72
C THR A 340 7.01 9.20 3.68
N GLY A 341 6.40 9.10 4.85
CA GLY A 341 6.85 8.22 5.93
C GLY A 341 6.03 6.94 6.11
N ARG A 342 5.31 6.46 5.09
CA ARG A 342 4.47 5.27 5.21
C ARG A 342 4.61 4.33 4.01
N VAL A 343 4.94 3.06 4.29
CA VAL A 343 5.03 1.99 3.29
C VAL A 343 4.31 0.75 3.81
N ASP A 344 3.60 0.06 2.94
CA ASP A 344 3.00 -1.24 3.24
C ASP A 344 3.56 -2.31 2.30
N ILE A 345 4.01 -3.44 2.86
CA ILE A 345 4.67 -4.52 2.11
C ILE A 345 3.67 -5.64 1.86
N PHE A 346 3.48 -6.05 0.61
CA PHE A 346 2.66 -7.22 0.31
C PHE A 346 3.38 -8.50 0.75
N MET A 347 2.79 -9.25 1.66
CA MET A 347 3.40 -10.44 2.28
C MET A 347 2.94 -11.75 1.64
N GLY A 348 1.98 -11.70 0.70
CA GLY A 348 1.45 -12.89 0.02
C GLY A 348 0.04 -13.27 0.46
N THR A 349 -0.32 -14.54 0.29
CA THR A 349 -1.68 -15.05 0.49
C THR A 349 -1.70 -16.06 1.65
N GLY A 350 -2.78 -16.03 2.44
CA GLY A 350 -3.11 -17.02 3.46
C GLY A 350 -2.51 -16.76 4.83
N LYS A 351 -2.63 -17.75 5.73
CA LYS A 351 -2.38 -17.62 7.17
C LYS A 351 -0.95 -17.16 7.48
N ASN A 352 0.06 -17.86 6.94
CA ASN A 352 1.47 -17.50 7.21
C ASN A 352 1.82 -16.10 6.74
N ALA A 353 1.29 -15.67 5.57
CA ALA A 353 1.45 -14.30 5.09
C ALA A 353 0.81 -13.29 6.05
N GLY A 354 -0.39 -13.60 6.57
CA GLY A 354 -1.10 -12.77 7.53
C GLY A 354 -0.40 -12.64 8.88
N GLU A 355 0.13 -13.74 9.43
CA GLU A 355 0.90 -13.74 10.68
C GLU A 355 2.16 -12.86 10.55
N ARG A 356 2.89 -13.00 9.46
CA ARG A 356 4.07 -12.17 9.17
C ARG A 356 3.71 -10.71 8.92
N ALA A 357 2.67 -10.44 8.11
CA ALA A 357 2.21 -9.09 7.82
C ALA A 357 1.79 -8.35 9.09
N GLY A 358 1.04 -9.01 9.97
CA GLY A 358 0.54 -8.43 11.22
C GLY A 358 1.64 -8.01 12.20
N LEU A 359 2.82 -8.61 12.11
CA LEU A 359 3.98 -8.28 12.96
C LEU A 359 4.87 -7.16 12.38
N ILE A 360 4.68 -6.76 11.13
CA ILE A 360 5.42 -5.64 10.56
C ILE A 360 4.80 -4.34 11.10
N ASN A 361 5.50 -3.71 12.00
CA ASN A 361 5.26 -2.38 12.55
C ASN A 361 6.63 -1.82 12.93
N THR A 362 7.46 -1.52 11.94
CA THR A 362 8.90 -1.33 12.09
C THR A 362 9.35 -0.03 11.43
N PRO A 363 10.32 0.69 12.00
CA PRO A 363 10.97 1.79 11.31
C PRO A 363 11.89 1.27 10.21
N GLY A 364 12.27 2.14 9.29
CA GLY A 364 13.22 1.81 8.25
C GLY A 364 13.41 2.94 7.25
N GLN A 365 13.98 2.62 6.09
CA GLN A 365 14.25 3.58 5.03
C GLN A 365 13.73 3.08 3.69
N LEU A 366 13.30 4.01 2.85
CA LEU A 366 12.84 3.78 1.49
C LEU A 366 13.70 4.58 0.52
N TYR A 367 14.24 3.89 -0.49
CA TYR A 367 15.01 4.50 -1.57
C TYR A 367 14.41 4.19 -2.93
N TYR A 368 14.32 5.19 -3.81
CA TYR A 368 14.02 5.00 -5.24
C TYR A 368 15.29 5.06 -6.06
N LEU A 369 15.35 4.27 -7.13
CA LEU A 369 16.54 4.11 -7.94
C LEU A 369 16.28 4.49 -9.40
N LEU A 370 17.10 5.39 -9.93
CA LEU A 370 17.09 5.76 -11.34
C LEU A 370 18.45 5.54 -11.98
N LEU A 371 18.45 4.99 -13.18
CA LEU A 371 19.67 4.82 -13.96
C LEU A 371 20.38 6.17 -14.14
N ARG A 372 21.72 6.21 -13.97
CA ARG A 372 22.55 7.36 -14.32
C ARG A 372 22.46 7.61 -15.82
N GLU A 373 22.37 8.86 -16.20
CA GLU A 373 22.43 9.31 -17.59
C GLU A 373 23.86 9.49 -18.03
#